data_1f1d69b136226afaa869495efd972e3a
#
_entry.id   1f1d69b136226afaa869495efd972e3a
#
_cell.length_a   1.000
_cell.length_b   1.000
_cell.length_c   1.000
_cell.angle_alpha   90.00
_cell.angle_beta   90.00
_cell.angle_gamma   90.00
#
_symmetry.space_group_name_H-M   'P 1'
#
loop_
_entity.id
_entity.type
_entity.pdbx_description
1 polymer ?
#
loop_
_entity_poly.entity_id
_entity_poly.type
_entity_poly.pdbx_seq_one_letter_code
_entity_poly.pdbx_strand_id
1 'polypeptide(L)'
;MLIIAIVAIVVVIGATSVVSAGLFDFFGSNLDGQEVNLAAAASLKNAYDQKLIPMFQEKYPGVKVTPTYASSGDLQSQIENGLQADVFMSAANKQMNKLAEEGLVDNKTNVQLLENKVVLIVPKDSNANITSFEDLKKVNGTIAIGDPESVPAGQYAKEAMTNLGVWNDTQSKLSLGTDVTAVLNQVAQGSADCGIVYSTDAKSNDGVKVVCEAPDGALKTPVIYPVAQLNNTKHPDAAKAFMDFLQTKEAKDVFVEYGFTIHDTK
;
A
#
# COMPACT_ATOMS: atom_id res chain seq x y z
N MET A 1 43.68 -9.83 74.22
CA MET A 1 43.82 -10.62 72.99
C MET A 1 42.62 -10.36 72.13
N LEU A 2 42.80 -9.53 71.14
CA LEU A 2 41.69 -9.02 70.32
C LEU A 2 41.64 -9.83 69.02
N ILE A 3 40.52 -10.47 68.73
CA ILE A 3 40.29 -11.23 67.51
C ILE A 3 39.52 -10.33 66.59
N ILE A 4 40.16 -9.88 65.46
CA ILE A 4 39.53 -9.09 64.41
C ILE A 4 38.96 -10.10 63.41
N ALA A 5 37.62 -10.08 63.26
CA ALA A 5 36.92 -10.82 62.22
C ALA A 5 36.85 -9.95 60.97
N ILE A 6 37.48 -10.39 59.88
CA ILE A 6 37.42 -9.76 58.56
C ILE A 6 36.13 -10.30 57.87
N VAL A 7 35.19 -9.42 57.63
CA VAL A 7 34.01 -9.72 56.80
C VAL A 7 34.39 -9.35 55.36
N ALA A 8 34.50 -10.36 54.52
CA ALA A 8 34.67 -10.17 53.10
C ALA A 8 33.32 -9.85 52.43
N ILE A 9 33.15 -8.64 51.95
CA ILE A 9 32.00 -8.24 51.11
C ILE A 9 32.30 -8.69 49.69
N VAL A 10 31.59 -9.71 49.24
CA VAL A 10 31.57 -10.09 47.81
C VAL A 10 30.58 -9.16 47.09
N VAL A 11 31.11 -8.22 46.35
CA VAL A 11 30.32 -7.38 45.40
C VAL A 11 30.09 -8.19 44.12
N VAL A 12 28.90 -8.75 44.00
CA VAL A 12 28.44 -9.33 42.72
C VAL A 12 28.04 -8.18 41.82
N ILE A 13 28.87 -7.88 40.84
CA ILE A 13 28.51 -6.96 39.73
C ILE A 13 27.59 -7.74 38.80
N GLY A 14 26.29 -7.67 39.05
CA GLY A 14 25.26 -8.05 38.09
C GLY A 14 25.16 -6.97 37.03
N ALA A 15 25.67 -7.23 35.84
CA ALA A 15 25.43 -6.38 34.70
C ALA A 15 23.92 -6.41 34.36
N THR A 16 23.25 -5.33 34.69
CA THR A 16 21.82 -5.18 34.43
C THR A 16 21.61 -4.76 32.96
N SER A 17 21.11 -5.69 32.19
CA SER A 17 20.44 -5.45 30.90
C SER A 17 19.04 -4.86 31.13
N VAL A 18 18.93 -3.67 31.69
CA VAL A 18 17.63 -3.05 32.06
C VAL A 18 17.52 -1.63 31.47
N VAL A 19 17.91 -1.41 30.23
CA VAL A 19 17.74 -0.06 29.62
C VAL A 19 16.87 -0.06 28.36
N SER A 20 16.43 -1.20 27.83
CA SER A 20 15.55 -1.19 26.64
C SER A 20 14.05 -1.38 26.93
N ALA A 21 13.66 -1.93 28.08
CA ALA A 21 12.24 -2.13 28.40
C ALA A 21 11.50 -0.83 28.75
N GLY A 22 12.18 0.11 29.47
CA GLY A 22 11.49 1.28 30.00
C GLY A 22 11.11 2.36 28.98
N LEU A 23 11.69 2.37 27.76
CA LEU A 23 11.31 3.34 26.73
C LEU A 23 10.11 2.84 25.92
N PHE A 24 9.99 1.53 25.73
CA PHE A 24 8.85 0.93 25.04
C PHE A 24 7.57 0.95 25.89
N ASP A 25 7.67 0.73 27.21
CA ASP A 25 6.53 0.84 28.13
C ASP A 25 5.98 2.27 28.22
N PHE A 26 6.82 3.29 28.10
CA PHE A 26 6.38 4.68 28.17
C PHE A 26 5.55 5.09 26.94
N PHE A 27 5.87 4.60 25.76
CA PHE A 27 5.08 4.87 24.54
C PHE A 27 3.85 3.95 24.42
N GLY A 28 3.93 2.70 24.89
CA GLY A 28 2.81 1.75 24.87
C GLY A 28 1.65 2.18 25.78
N SER A 29 1.94 2.70 26.97
CA SER A 29 0.92 3.12 27.94
C SER A 29 0.12 4.36 27.52
N ASN A 30 0.70 5.22 26.66
CA ASN A 30 0.02 6.42 26.15
C ASN A 30 -0.92 6.15 24.96
N LEU A 31 -0.86 4.95 24.34
CA LEU A 31 -1.66 4.59 23.18
C LEU A 31 -2.80 3.62 23.51
N ASP A 32 -2.89 3.17 24.76
CA ASP A 32 -3.91 2.21 25.21
C ASP A 32 -5.33 2.75 24.95
N GLY A 33 -6.16 1.94 24.29
CA GLY A 33 -7.52 2.30 23.94
C GLY A 33 -7.65 3.26 22.75
N GLN A 34 -6.54 3.63 22.11
CA GLN A 34 -6.59 4.37 20.85
C GLN A 34 -6.83 3.47 19.64
N GLU A 35 -7.20 4.06 18.53
CA GLU A 35 -7.39 3.35 17.28
C GLU A 35 -6.72 4.09 16.12
N VAL A 36 -6.47 3.33 15.04
CA VAL A 36 -6.02 3.88 13.75
C VAL A 36 -7.03 3.48 12.68
N ASN A 37 -7.76 4.45 12.17
CA ASN A 37 -8.65 4.26 11.02
C ASN A 37 -7.81 4.47 9.75
N LEU A 38 -7.45 3.36 9.10
CA LEU A 38 -6.59 3.36 7.92
C LEU A 38 -7.45 3.39 6.65
N ALA A 39 -7.30 4.42 5.82
CA ALA A 39 -7.80 4.45 4.46
C ALA A 39 -6.66 4.06 3.49
N ALA A 40 -6.76 2.92 2.84
CA ALA A 40 -5.68 2.40 1.99
C ALA A 40 -6.18 1.88 0.64
N ALA A 41 -5.39 2.11 -0.40
CA ALA A 41 -5.67 1.58 -1.74
C ALA A 41 -5.87 0.06 -1.72
N ALA A 42 -6.81 -0.46 -2.52
CA ALA A 42 -7.20 -1.87 -2.56
C ALA A 42 -6.02 -2.83 -2.78
N SER A 43 -5.02 -2.42 -3.58
CA SER A 43 -3.80 -3.21 -3.85
C SER A 43 -2.92 -3.46 -2.62
N LEU A 44 -3.11 -2.71 -1.52
CA LEU A 44 -2.37 -2.85 -0.27
C LEU A 44 -3.00 -3.85 0.71
N LYS A 45 -4.25 -4.26 0.46
CA LYS A 45 -5.06 -5.05 1.39
C LYS A 45 -4.34 -6.28 1.93
N ASN A 46 -3.74 -7.08 1.04
CA ASN A 46 -3.12 -8.34 1.45
C ASN A 46 -1.92 -8.13 2.39
N ALA A 47 -1.05 -7.13 2.11
CA ALA A 47 0.08 -6.81 2.96
C ALA A 47 -0.36 -6.32 4.35
N TYR A 48 -1.38 -5.46 4.39
CA TYR A 48 -1.90 -4.94 5.64
C TYR A 48 -2.60 -6.02 6.47
N ASP A 49 -3.58 -6.71 5.91
CA ASP A 49 -4.43 -7.64 6.67
C ASP A 49 -3.66 -8.87 7.15
N GLN A 50 -2.75 -9.39 6.31
CA GLN A 50 -2.07 -10.65 6.60
C GLN A 50 -0.83 -10.47 7.47
N LYS A 51 -0.17 -9.30 7.43
CA LYS A 51 1.12 -9.10 8.11
C LYS A 51 1.20 -7.80 8.89
N LEU A 52 1.06 -6.65 8.24
CA LEU A 52 1.43 -5.35 8.84
C LEU A 52 0.53 -4.97 10.02
N ILE A 53 -0.79 -5.15 9.91
CA ILE A 53 -1.71 -4.86 11.00
C ILE A 53 -1.46 -5.80 12.19
N PRO A 54 -1.37 -7.13 12.00
CA PRO A 54 -0.98 -8.03 13.09
C PRO A 54 0.35 -7.65 13.76
N MET A 55 1.40 -7.36 12.98
CA MET A 55 2.70 -6.96 13.52
C MET A 55 2.63 -5.65 14.32
N PHE A 56 1.88 -4.67 13.83
CA PHE A 56 1.69 -3.41 14.55
C PHE A 56 0.94 -3.62 15.87
N GLN A 57 -0.14 -4.40 15.85
CA GLN A 57 -0.93 -4.70 17.05
C GLN A 57 -0.18 -5.59 18.06
N GLU A 58 0.75 -6.44 17.62
CA GLU A 58 1.66 -7.16 18.51
C GLU A 58 2.61 -6.19 19.24
N LYS A 59 3.11 -5.18 18.52
CA LYS A 59 3.99 -4.15 19.08
C LYS A 59 3.25 -3.15 19.97
N TYR A 60 1.98 -2.86 19.66
CA TYR A 60 1.11 -1.91 20.37
C TYR A 60 -0.25 -2.57 20.68
N PRO A 61 -0.30 -3.50 21.66
CA PRO A 61 -1.50 -4.34 21.89
C PRO A 61 -2.73 -3.55 22.34
N GLY A 62 -2.55 -2.32 22.83
CA GLY A 62 -3.64 -1.41 23.20
C GLY A 62 -4.24 -0.62 22.03
N VAL A 63 -3.68 -0.71 20.82
CA VAL A 63 -4.14 0.05 19.63
C VAL A 63 -4.88 -0.87 18.68
N LYS A 64 -6.12 -0.49 18.34
CA LYS A 64 -6.89 -1.16 17.29
C LYS A 64 -6.64 -0.50 15.95
N VAL A 65 -6.36 -1.28 14.89
CA VAL A 65 -6.31 -0.79 13.51
C VAL A 65 -7.56 -1.24 12.75
N THR A 66 -8.27 -0.29 12.18
CA THR A 66 -9.49 -0.53 11.39
C THR A 66 -9.27 -0.05 9.96
N PRO A 67 -9.02 -0.96 9.00
CA PRO A 67 -8.77 -0.58 7.61
C PRO A 67 -10.05 -0.42 6.80
N THR A 68 -10.05 0.54 5.89
CA THR A 68 -11.00 0.71 4.79
C THR A 68 -10.24 0.64 3.47
N TYR A 69 -10.64 -0.28 2.59
CA TYR A 69 -10.01 -0.49 1.29
C TYR A 69 -10.97 -0.15 0.16
N ALA A 70 -10.52 0.70 -0.76
CA ALA A 70 -11.21 1.04 -1.99
C ALA A 70 -10.20 1.57 -3.03
N SER A 71 -10.69 2.07 -4.18
CA SER A 71 -9.84 2.84 -5.07
C SER A 71 -9.35 4.11 -4.35
N SER A 72 -8.16 4.58 -4.69
CA SER A 72 -7.64 5.80 -4.04
C SER A 72 -8.49 7.04 -4.33
N GLY A 73 -9.18 7.08 -5.48
CA GLY A 73 -10.10 8.18 -5.81
C GLY A 73 -11.39 8.12 -4.98
N ASP A 74 -11.94 6.92 -4.76
CA ASP A 74 -13.11 6.77 -3.89
C ASP A 74 -12.77 7.12 -2.44
N LEU A 75 -11.59 6.70 -1.95
CA LEU A 75 -11.11 7.08 -0.61
C LEU A 75 -10.89 8.59 -0.50
N GLN A 76 -10.28 9.22 -1.52
CA GLN A 76 -10.17 10.68 -1.60
C GLN A 76 -11.54 11.33 -1.46
N SER A 77 -12.51 10.93 -2.29
CA SER A 77 -13.87 11.49 -2.24
C SER A 77 -14.56 11.26 -0.88
N GLN A 78 -14.35 10.09 -0.27
CA GLN A 78 -14.89 9.80 1.06
C GLN A 78 -14.25 10.71 2.13
N ILE A 79 -12.94 10.95 2.06
CA ILE A 79 -12.21 11.86 2.98
C ILE A 79 -12.71 13.30 2.81
N GLU A 80 -12.87 13.78 1.58
CA GLU A 80 -13.46 15.09 1.26
C GLU A 80 -14.89 15.22 1.81
N ASN A 81 -15.64 14.11 1.86
CA ASN A 81 -16.99 14.05 2.42
C ASN A 81 -17.05 13.68 3.90
N GLY A 82 -15.91 13.72 4.61
CA GLY A 82 -15.87 13.61 6.07
C GLY A 82 -15.65 12.20 6.62
N LEU A 83 -15.14 11.24 5.81
CA LEU A 83 -14.68 9.95 6.34
C LEU A 83 -13.70 10.20 7.48
N GLN A 84 -14.00 9.60 8.64
CA GLN A 84 -13.09 9.64 9.78
C GLN A 84 -11.97 8.61 9.54
N ALA A 85 -10.87 9.08 9.02
CA ALA A 85 -9.65 8.29 8.87
C ALA A 85 -8.48 9.03 9.52
N ASP A 86 -7.49 8.30 9.98
CA ASP A 86 -6.31 8.84 10.65
C ASP A 86 -5.10 8.83 9.72
N VAL A 87 -5.01 7.80 8.86
CA VAL A 87 -3.92 7.62 7.89
C VAL A 87 -4.52 7.30 6.53
N PHE A 88 -4.01 7.95 5.49
CA PHE A 88 -4.33 7.67 4.10
C PHE A 88 -3.09 7.18 3.34
N MET A 89 -3.23 6.05 2.63
CA MET A 89 -2.18 5.54 1.73
C MET A 89 -2.76 5.32 0.33
N SER A 90 -2.33 6.14 -0.61
CA SER A 90 -2.78 6.15 -1.99
C SER A 90 -1.88 5.31 -2.90
N ALA A 91 -2.43 4.79 -4.00
CA ALA A 91 -1.66 4.14 -5.08
C ALA A 91 -1.19 5.14 -6.16
N ALA A 92 -1.34 6.44 -5.93
CA ALA A 92 -0.80 7.49 -6.80
C ALA A 92 -0.66 8.81 -6.05
N ASN A 93 0.30 9.63 -6.48
CA ASN A 93 0.50 10.98 -5.94
C ASN A 93 -0.69 11.91 -6.22
N LYS A 94 -1.44 11.70 -7.30
CA LYS A 94 -2.55 12.58 -7.72
C LYS A 94 -3.57 12.78 -6.59
N GLN A 95 -4.05 11.70 -5.99
CA GLN A 95 -5.07 11.75 -4.93
C GLN A 95 -4.52 12.32 -3.62
N MET A 96 -3.30 11.97 -3.26
CA MET A 96 -2.62 12.52 -2.09
C MET A 96 -2.41 14.03 -2.23
N ASN A 97 -1.92 14.47 -3.39
CA ASN A 97 -1.68 15.89 -3.66
C ASN A 97 -2.99 16.69 -3.61
N LYS A 98 -4.08 16.12 -4.14
CA LYS A 98 -5.40 16.79 -4.10
C LYS A 98 -5.87 17.04 -2.67
N LEU A 99 -5.79 16.02 -1.80
CA LEU A 99 -6.12 16.17 -0.38
C LEU A 99 -5.17 17.13 0.35
N ALA A 100 -3.89 17.16 -0.04
CA ALA A 100 -2.90 18.08 0.50
C ALA A 100 -3.21 19.53 0.12
N GLU A 101 -3.60 19.80 -1.13
CA GLU A 101 -4.03 21.11 -1.63
C GLU A 101 -5.29 21.61 -0.90
N GLU A 102 -6.17 20.71 -0.50
CA GLU A 102 -7.38 21.00 0.27
C GLU A 102 -7.13 21.13 1.78
N GLY A 103 -5.88 20.92 2.22
CA GLY A 103 -5.53 21.01 3.63
C GLY A 103 -6.06 19.87 4.49
N LEU A 104 -6.42 18.72 3.88
CA LEU A 104 -6.93 17.53 4.57
C LEU A 104 -5.82 16.59 5.05
N VAL A 105 -4.60 16.74 4.53
CA VAL A 105 -3.42 15.95 4.86
C VAL A 105 -2.40 16.80 5.60
N ASP A 106 -1.77 16.27 6.64
CA ASP A 106 -0.56 16.86 7.22
C ASP A 106 0.64 16.62 6.30
N ASN A 107 0.96 17.63 5.49
CA ASN A 107 2.05 17.56 4.51
C ASN A 107 3.42 17.24 5.12
N LYS A 108 3.63 17.46 6.41
CA LYS A 108 4.89 17.12 7.10
C LYS A 108 5.05 15.62 7.30
N THR A 109 3.96 14.88 7.26
CA THR A 109 3.94 13.43 7.42
C THR A 109 3.92 12.69 6.09
N ASN A 110 3.75 13.38 4.95
CA ASN A 110 3.64 12.78 3.64
C ASN A 110 4.98 12.14 3.20
N VAL A 111 4.98 10.83 3.10
CA VAL A 111 6.14 10.02 2.69
C VAL A 111 5.80 9.25 1.41
N GLN A 112 6.61 9.39 0.38
CA GLN A 112 6.58 8.51 -0.79
C GLN A 112 7.25 7.19 -0.40
N LEU A 113 6.46 6.19 -0.03
CA LEU A 113 6.96 5.01 0.67
C LEU A 113 7.32 3.86 -0.26
N LEU A 114 6.47 3.59 -1.27
CA LEU A 114 6.59 2.43 -2.13
C LEU A 114 6.51 2.79 -3.61
N GLU A 115 7.06 1.90 -4.43
CA GLU A 115 6.85 1.85 -5.88
C GLU A 115 6.19 0.54 -6.30
N ASN A 116 5.51 0.59 -7.44
CA ASN A 116 4.91 -0.58 -8.08
C ASN A 116 5.11 -0.52 -9.60
N LYS A 117 4.71 -1.57 -10.30
CA LYS A 117 4.78 -1.67 -11.75
C LYS A 117 3.40 -1.97 -12.32
N VAL A 118 3.10 -1.38 -13.46
CA VAL A 118 1.90 -1.69 -14.24
C VAL A 118 2.19 -2.88 -15.15
N VAL A 119 1.31 -3.88 -15.12
CA VAL A 119 1.47 -5.10 -15.89
C VAL A 119 0.20 -5.44 -16.67
N LEU A 120 0.40 -6.03 -17.84
CA LEU A 120 -0.64 -6.67 -18.63
C LEU A 120 -0.78 -8.11 -18.19
N ILE A 121 -2.00 -8.54 -17.87
CA ILE A 121 -2.32 -9.89 -17.43
C ILE A 121 -3.36 -10.54 -18.34
N VAL A 122 -3.34 -11.86 -18.39
CA VAL A 122 -4.36 -12.71 -19.01
C VAL A 122 -4.76 -13.83 -18.03
N PRO A 123 -5.90 -14.49 -18.22
CA PRO A 123 -6.22 -15.71 -17.47
C PRO A 123 -5.07 -16.72 -17.54
N LYS A 124 -4.84 -17.46 -16.45
CA LYS A 124 -3.73 -18.42 -16.35
C LYS A 124 -3.64 -19.37 -17.52
N ASP A 125 -4.78 -19.93 -17.93
CA ASP A 125 -4.90 -20.94 -19.00
C ASP A 125 -5.19 -20.31 -20.36
N SER A 126 -5.05 -18.98 -20.50
CA SER A 126 -5.29 -18.27 -21.76
C SER A 126 -4.29 -18.71 -22.83
N ASN A 127 -4.83 -19.02 -24.01
CA ASN A 127 -4.08 -19.27 -25.25
C ASN A 127 -4.09 -18.03 -26.18
N ALA A 128 -4.53 -16.87 -25.68
CA ALA A 128 -4.55 -15.65 -26.45
C ALA A 128 -3.12 -15.25 -26.86
N ASN A 129 -2.96 -14.90 -28.14
CA ASN A 129 -1.68 -14.40 -28.66
C ASN A 129 -1.49 -12.91 -28.34
N ILE A 130 -1.40 -12.59 -27.05
CA ILE A 130 -1.15 -11.26 -26.51
C ILE A 130 0.23 -11.30 -25.86
N THR A 131 1.18 -10.54 -26.39
CA THR A 131 2.58 -10.54 -25.95
C THR A 131 3.07 -9.15 -25.51
N SER A 132 2.32 -8.11 -25.85
CA SER A 132 2.64 -6.73 -25.50
C SER A 132 1.38 -5.87 -25.34
N PHE A 133 1.54 -4.62 -24.86
CA PHE A 133 0.45 -3.64 -24.78
C PHE A 133 -0.10 -3.28 -26.17
N GLU A 134 0.73 -3.27 -27.21
CA GLU A 134 0.32 -2.98 -28.59
C GLU A 134 -0.64 -4.03 -29.15
N ASP A 135 -0.57 -5.27 -28.66
CA ASP A 135 -1.47 -6.35 -29.04
C ASP A 135 -2.91 -6.14 -28.54
N LEU A 136 -3.13 -5.22 -27.58
CA LEU A 136 -4.47 -4.86 -27.11
C LEU A 136 -5.39 -4.41 -28.27
N LYS A 137 -4.84 -3.81 -29.34
CA LYS A 137 -5.61 -3.47 -30.54
C LYS A 137 -6.26 -4.71 -31.20
N LYS A 138 -5.60 -5.86 -31.11
CA LYS A 138 -6.00 -7.13 -31.74
C LYS A 138 -6.97 -7.95 -30.87
N VAL A 139 -7.18 -7.57 -29.62
CA VAL A 139 -8.13 -8.26 -28.74
C VAL A 139 -9.54 -8.06 -29.30
N ASN A 140 -10.26 -9.16 -29.53
CA ASN A 140 -11.65 -9.10 -30.02
C ASN A 140 -12.68 -9.12 -28.90
N GLY A 141 -12.26 -9.42 -27.68
CA GLY A 141 -13.08 -9.50 -26.49
C GLY A 141 -12.90 -8.32 -25.54
N THR A 142 -12.96 -8.57 -24.24
CA THR A 142 -12.99 -7.58 -23.19
C THR A 142 -11.60 -7.34 -22.59
N ILE A 143 -11.25 -6.07 -22.42
CA ILE A 143 -10.03 -5.61 -21.73
C ILE A 143 -10.46 -4.97 -20.42
N ALA A 144 -10.07 -5.53 -19.29
CA ALA A 144 -10.38 -4.99 -17.97
C ALA A 144 -9.31 -3.98 -17.53
N ILE A 145 -9.75 -2.78 -17.14
CA ILE A 145 -8.92 -1.77 -16.49
C ILE A 145 -9.69 -1.15 -15.31
N GLY A 146 -9.00 -0.54 -14.36
CA GLY A 146 -9.66 0.32 -13.37
C GLY A 146 -10.31 1.53 -14.05
N ASP A 147 -11.39 2.05 -13.47
CA ASP A 147 -12.00 3.28 -13.97
C ASP A 147 -10.96 4.42 -13.91
N PRO A 148 -10.55 5.03 -15.02
CA PRO A 148 -9.55 6.09 -15.02
C PRO A 148 -9.95 7.34 -14.24
N GLU A 149 -11.24 7.53 -13.96
CA GLU A 149 -11.70 8.69 -13.18
C GLU A 149 -11.36 8.57 -11.69
N SER A 150 -11.43 7.34 -11.12
CA SER A 150 -11.27 7.12 -9.68
C SER A 150 -10.12 6.14 -9.31
N VAL A 151 -9.75 5.23 -10.21
CA VAL A 151 -8.79 4.14 -9.90
C VAL A 151 -7.40 4.47 -10.43
N PRO A 152 -6.36 4.62 -9.55
CA PRO A 152 -5.00 4.91 -9.99
C PRO A 152 -4.46 3.92 -11.04
N ALA A 153 -4.67 2.60 -10.85
CA ALA A 153 -4.27 1.60 -11.85
C ALA A 153 -4.92 1.86 -13.23
N GLY A 154 -6.16 2.34 -13.25
CA GLY A 154 -6.86 2.73 -14.47
C GLY A 154 -6.28 4.01 -15.08
N GLN A 155 -5.87 4.97 -14.25
CA GLN A 155 -5.20 6.20 -14.71
C GLN A 155 -3.86 5.87 -15.39
N TYR A 156 -3.05 5.01 -14.76
CA TYR A 156 -1.80 4.53 -15.37
C TYR A 156 -2.05 3.66 -16.61
N ALA A 157 -3.08 2.79 -16.60
CA ALA A 157 -3.46 2.02 -17.78
C ALA A 157 -3.80 2.94 -18.97
N LYS A 158 -4.64 3.96 -18.74
CA LYS A 158 -5.01 4.95 -19.75
C LYS A 158 -3.79 5.73 -20.26
N GLU A 159 -2.89 6.14 -19.35
CA GLU A 159 -1.66 6.83 -19.71
C GLU A 159 -0.76 5.95 -20.59
N ALA A 160 -0.48 4.72 -20.16
CA ALA A 160 0.34 3.78 -20.91
C ALA A 160 -0.27 3.48 -22.28
N MET A 161 -1.55 3.16 -22.35
CA MET A 161 -2.25 2.87 -23.59
C MET A 161 -2.28 4.09 -24.54
N THR A 162 -2.36 5.29 -24.00
CA THR A 162 -2.33 6.54 -24.76
C THR A 162 -0.94 6.78 -25.34
N ASN A 163 0.10 6.67 -24.52
CA ASN A 163 1.48 6.89 -24.96
C ASN A 163 1.95 5.84 -25.98
N LEU A 164 1.42 4.62 -25.89
CA LEU A 164 1.67 3.53 -26.84
C LEU A 164 0.71 3.57 -28.06
N GLY A 165 -0.19 4.56 -28.14
CA GLY A 165 -1.09 4.76 -29.27
C GLY A 165 -2.16 3.67 -29.41
N VAL A 166 -2.54 2.96 -28.32
CA VAL A 166 -3.55 1.89 -28.37
C VAL A 166 -4.89 2.28 -27.74
N TRP A 167 -4.95 3.40 -27.01
CA TRP A 167 -6.13 3.82 -26.26
C TRP A 167 -7.38 3.96 -27.14
N ASN A 168 -7.28 4.67 -28.26
CA ASN A 168 -8.44 4.96 -29.10
C ASN A 168 -9.03 3.70 -29.74
N ASP A 169 -8.20 2.72 -30.07
CA ASP A 169 -8.60 1.46 -30.72
C ASP A 169 -9.25 0.46 -29.75
N THR A 170 -9.16 0.74 -28.45
CA THR A 170 -9.57 -0.21 -27.40
C THR A 170 -10.76 0.26 -26.56
N GLN A 171 -11.15 1.54 -26.64
CA GLN A 171 -12.19 2.11 -25.77
C GLN A 171 -13.52 1.34 -25.76
N SER A 172 -13.97 0.84 -26.92
CA SER A 172 -15.21 0.07 -27.03
C SER A 172 -15.14 -1.33 -26.43
N LYS A 173 -13.94 -1.78 -26.04
CA LYS A 173 -13.66 -3.11 -25.48
C LYS A 173 -13.39 -3.06 -23.98
N LEU A 174 -13.39 -1.86 -23.37
CA LEU A 174 -13.03 -1.70 -21.99
C LEU A 174 -14.15 -2.14 -21.04
N SER A 175 -13.79 -2.91 -20.04
CA SER A 175 -14.56 -3.14 -18.81
C SER A 175 -13.90 -2.38 -17.68
N LEU A 176 -14.65 -1.50 -17.02
CA LEU A 176 -14.14 -0.64 -15.96
C LEU A 176 -14.42 -1.26 -14.58
N GLY A 177 -13.33 -1.57 -13.86
CA GLY A 177 -13.42 -2.03 -12.47
C GLY A 177 -13.47 -0.85 -11.50
N THR A 178 -14.20 -1.01 -10.41
CA THR A 178 -14.30 -0.02 -9.34
C THR A 178 -13.00 0.13 -8.54
N ASP A 179 -12.16 -0.87 -8.57
CA ASP A 179 -10.80 -0.89 -8.03
C ASP A 179 -9.94 -1.90 -8.79
N VAL A 180 -8.64 -1.98 -8.47
CA VAL A 180 -7.72 -2.90 -9.16
C VAL A 180 -7.99 -4.37 -8.83
N THR A 181 -8.54 -4.67 -7.66
CA THR A 181 -8.91 -6.04 -7.27
C THR A 181 -10.09 -6.54 -8.11
N ALA A 182 -11.06 -5.66 -8.42
CA ALA A 182 -12.17 -5.97 -9.32
C ALA A 182 -11.65 -6.33 -10.73
N VAL A 183 -10.66 -5.57 -11.24
CA VAL A 183 -9.99 -5.86 -12.53
C VAL A 183 -9.32 -7.23 -12.51
N LEU A 184 -8.50 -7.49 -11.48
CA LEU A 184 -7.82 -8.78 -11.30
C LEU A 184 -8.82 -9.94 -11.32
N ASN A 185 -9.91 -9.81 -10.58
CA ASN A 185 -10.95 -10.84 -10.49
C ASN A 185 -11.67 -11.07 -11.84
N GLN A 186 -11.95 -10.02 -12.61
CA GLN A 186 -12.56 -10.17 -13.94
C GLN A 186 -11.67 -11.03 -14.85
N VAL A 187 -10.36 -10.80 -14.85
CA VAL A 187 -9.41 -11.58 -15.65
C VAL A 187 -9.27 -12.99 -15.08
N ALA A 188 -9.08 -13.16 -13.78
CA ALA A 188 -8.91 -14.46 -13.14
C ALA A 188 -10.11 -15.40 -13.35
N GLN A 189 -11.32 -14.85 -13.44
CA GLN A 189 -12.57 -15.60 -13.69
C GLN A 189 -12.90 -15.77 -15.18
N GLY A 190 -12.08 -15.22 -16.08
CA GLY A 190 -12.31 -15.27 -17.52
C GLY A 190 -13.46 -14.38 -18.02
N SER A 191 -13.93 -13.43 -17.22
CA SER A 191 -14.92 -12.42 -17.64
C SER A 191 -14.30 -11.33 -18.52
N ALA A 192 -12.97 -11.20 -18.49
CA ALA A 192 -12.18 -10.40 -19.40
C ALA A 192 -11.04 -11.24 -19.98
N ASP A 193 -10.71 -11.00 -21.26
CA ASP A 193 -9.65 -11.75 -21.96
C ASP A 193 -8.26 -11.35 -21.52
N CYS A 194 -8.12 -10.09 -21.07
CA CYS A 194 -6.90 -9.54 -20.50
C CYS A 194 -7.25 -8.34 -19.61
N GLY A 195 -6.27 -7.85 -18.87
CA GLY A 195 -6.45 -6.66 -18.05
C GLY A 195 -5.12 -6.02 -17.66
N ILE A 196 -5.21 -4.81 -17.12
CA ILE A 196 -4.05 -4.05 -16.66
C ILE A 196 -4.21 -3.81 -15.17
N VAL A 197 -3.23 -4.29 -14.40
CA VAL A 197 -3.18 -4.23 -12.92
C VAL A 197 -1.76 -3.89 -12.48
N TYR A 198 -1.52 -3.85 -11.17
CA TYR A 198 -0.14 -3.78 -10.67
C TYR A 198 0.48 -5.18 -10.56
N SER A 199 1.81 -5.23 -10.56
CA SER A 199 2.55 -6.49 -10.42
C SER A 199 2.26 -7.20 -9.09
N THR A 200 2.00 -6.44 -8.03
CA THR A 200 1.61 -6.96 -6.72
C THR A 200 0.24 -7.65 -6.75
N ASP A 201 -0.73 -7.11 -7.49
CA ASP A 201 -2.05 -7.73 -7.66
C ASP A 201 -1.92 -9.04 -8.45
N ALA A 202 -1.18 -9.01 -9.56
CA ALA A 202 -0.94 -10.22 -10.36
C ALA A 202 -0.28 -11.32 -9.53
N LYS A 203 0.69 -10.97 -8.66
CA LYS A 203 1.36 -11.90 -7.76
C LYS A 203 0.41 -12.51 -6.71
N SER A 204 -0.66 -11.84 -6.36
CA SER A 204 -1.60 -12.25 -5.32
C SER A 204 -2.65 -13.27 -5.77
N ASN A 205 -2.72 -13.60 -7.06
CA ASN A 205 -3.78 -14.46 -7.61
C ASN A 205 -3.23 -15.41 -8.69
N ASP A 206 -3.21 -16.70 -8.40
CA ASP A 206 -2.74 -17.75 -9.30
C ASP A 206 -3.67 -18.01 -10.52
N GLY A 207 -4.82 -17.35 -10.59
CA GLY A 207 -5.77 -17.43 -11.71
C GLY A 207 -5.36 -16.58 -12.92
N VAL A 208 -4.30 -15.80 -12.81
CA VAL A 208 -3.77 -14.97 -13.89
C VAL A 208 -2.29 -15.25 -14.15
N LYS A 209 -1.81 -14.84 -15.32
CA LYS A 209 -0.38 -14.76 -15.64
C LYS A 209 -0.03 -13.39 -16.21
N VAL A 210 1.14 -12.88 -15.83
CA VAL A 210 1.69 -11.67 -16.39
C VAL A 210 2.20 -11.93 -17.80
N VAL A 211 1.79 -11.08 -18.73
CA VAL A 211 2.28 -11.07 -20.12
C VAL A 211 3.55 -10.23 -20.22
N CYS A 212 3.46 -8.98 -19.78
CA CYS A 212 4.59 -8.03 -19.78
C CYS A 212 4.34 -6.89 -18.79
N GLU A 213 5.41 -6.20 -18.42
CA GLU A 213 5.34 -4.90 -17.76
C GLU A 213 5.08 -3.79 -18.79
N ALA A 214 4.52 -2.67 -18.34
CA ALA A 214 4.45 -1.46 -19.18
C ALA A 214 5.87 -1.08 -19.60
N PRO A 215 6.13 -0.90 -20.91
CA PRO A 215 7.48 -0.64 -21.39
C PRO A 215 7.98 0.74 -20.98
N ASP A 216 9.29 0.94 -21.04
CA ASP A 216 9.91 2.25 -20.77
C ASP A 216 9.28 3.35 -21.63
N GLY A 217 8.97 4.48 -21.01
CA GLY A 217 8.30 5.61 -21.64
C GLY A 217 6.78 5.48 -21.77
N ALA A 218 6.19 4.34 -21.40
CA ALA A 218 4.73 4.20 -21.34
C ALA A 218 4.11 5.06 -20.23
N LEU A 219 4.84 5.29 -19.15
CA LEU A 219 4.46 6.17 -18.05
C LEU A 219 5.46 7.33 -17.93
N LYS A 220 4.97 8.53 -17.64
CA LYS A 220 5.80 9.74 -17.44
C LYS A 220 6.53 9.72 -16.11
N THR A 221 5.92 9.11 -15.11
CA THR A 221 6.45 9.02 -13.74
C THR A 221 6.26 7.60 -13.21
N PRO A 222 7.12 7.14 -12.30
CA PRO A 222 6.94 5.86 -11.64
C PRO A 222 5.62 5.82 -10.84
N VAL A 223 5.13 4.62 -10.61
CA VAL A 223 3.94 4.39 -9.76
C VAL A 223 4.35 4.48 -8.32
N ILE A 224 4.01 5.58 -7.66
CA ILE A 224 4.36 5.88 -6.27
C ILE A 224 3.16 5.69 -5.35
N TYR A 225 3.40 5.10 -4.17
CA TYR A 225 2.44 4.99 -3.09
C TYR A 225 2.83 5.93 -1.95
N PRO A 226 2.25 7.12 -1.90
CA PRO A 226 2.42 8.04 -0.78
C PRO A 226 1.53 7.63 0.38
N VAL A 227 2.00 7.88 1.60
CA VAL A 227 1.25 7.70 2.84
C VAL A 227 1.37 8.96 3.70
N ALA A 228 0.28 9.38 4.33
CA ALA A 228 0.26 10.55 5.19
C ALA A 228 -0.81 10.45 6.28
N GLN A 229 -0.60 11.20 7.36
CA GLN A 229 -1.62 11.43 8.39
C GLN A 229 -2.63 12.48 7.92
N LEU A 230 -3.90 12.29 8.26
CA LEU A 230 -4.95 13.26 7.99
C LEU A 230 -5.03 14.32 9.10
N ASN A 231 -5.32 15.58 8.71
CA ASN A 231 -5.39 16.71 9.64
C ASN A 231 -6.57 16.62 10.62
N ASN A 232 -7.62 15.86 10.29
CA ASN A 232 -8.81 15.69 11.12
C ASN A 232 -8.75 14.45 12.04
N THR A 233 -7.58 13.81 12.15
CA THR A 233 -7.39 12.63 13.01
C THR A 233 -7.76 12.95 14.47
N LYS A 234 -8.44 12.01 15.11
CA LYS A 234 -8.74 12.05 16.55
C LYS A 234 -7.71 11.28 17.39
N HIS A 235 -6.82 10.56 16.73
CA HIS A 235 -5.81 9.69 17.34
C HIS A 235 -4.40 10.01 16.81
N PRO A 236 -3.92 11.28 16.93
CA PRO A 236 -2.69 11.70 16.26
C PRO A 236 -1.44 10.93 16.71
N ASP A 237 -1.38 10.52 17.98
CA ASP A 237 -0.25 9.76 18.51
C ASP A 237 -0.24 8.32 17.98
N ALA A 238 -1.40 7.66 17.90
CA ALA A 238 -1.52 6.32 17.32
C ALA A 238 -1.27 6.34 15.80
N ALA A 239 -1.80 7.34 15.10
CA ALA A 239 -1.53 7.56 13.68
C ALA A 239 -0.03 7.76 13.42
N LYS A 240 0.64 8.59 14.24
CA LYS A 240 2.09 8.79 14.17
C LYS A 240 2.86 7.49 14.42
N ALA A 241 2.51 6.74 15.46
CA ALA A 241 3.17 5.46 15.76
C ALA A 241 2.99 4.45 14.61
N PHE A 242 1.81 4.45 13.96
CA PHE A 242 1.56 3.61 12.79
C PHE A 242 2.39 4.05 11.58
N MET A 243 2.47 5.35 11.31
CA MET A 243 3.32 5.92 10.25
C MET A 243 4.80 5.61 10.46
N ASP A 244 5.29 5.73 11.71
CA ASP A 244 6.67 5.39 12.06
C ASP A 244 6.93 3.88 11.88
N PHE A 245 5.97 3.03 12.27
CA PHE A 245 6.05 1.58 12.07
C PHE A 245 6.17 1.21 10.59
N LEU A 246 5.36 1.80 9.72
CA LEU A 246 5.40 1.52 8.27
C LEU A 246 6.77 1.84 7.64
N GLN A 247 7.55 2.71 8.26
CA GLN A 247 8.88 3.10 7.79
C GLN A 247 10.01 2.25 8.38
N THR A 248 9.72 1.34 9.34
CA THR A 248 10.70 0.40 9.87
C THR A 248 11.18 -0.58 8.81
N LYS A 249 12.36 -1.15 9.04
CA LYS A 249 12.91 -2.18 8.14
C LYS A 249 11.98 -3.39 8.05
N GLU A 250 11.43 -3.82 9.17
CA GLU A 250 10.54 -4.99 9.26
C GLU A 250 9.26 -4.78 8.42
N ALA A 251 8.64 -3.61 8.52
CA ALA A 251 7.46 -3.29 7.71
C ALA A 251 7.79 -3.16 6.22
N LYS A 252 8.93 -2.55 5.89
CA LYS A 252 9.43 -2.46 4.51
C LYS A 252 9.73 -3.84 3.91
N ASP A 253 10.32 -4.74 4.69
CA ASP A 253 10.57 -6.13 4.25
C ASP A 253 9.25 -6.86 3.91
N VAL A 254 8.18 -6.62 4.67
CA VAL A 254 6.84 -7.15 4.35
C VAL A 254 6.35 -6.60 3.01
N PHE A 255 6.43 -5.30 2.77
CA PHE A 255 6.02 -4.76 1.48
C PHE A 255 6.79 -5.38 0.31
N VAL A 256 8.10 -5.60 0.47
CA VAL A 256 8.93 -6.30 -0.54
C VAL A 256 8.47 -7.75 -0.73
N GLU A 257 8.13 -8.47 0.34
CA GLU A 257 7.56 -9.83 0.26
C GLU A 257 6.29 -9.87 -0.61
N TYR A 258 5.45 -8.84 -0.51
CA TYR A 258 4.23 -8.70 -1.32
C TYR A 258 4.48 -8.15 -2.74
N GLY A 259 5.72 -7.82 -3.08
CA GLY A 259 6.13 -7.44 -4.44
C GLY A 259 6.24 -5.95 -4.70
N PHE A 260 6.12 -5.11 -3.68
CA PHE A 260 6.42 -3.68 -3.78
C PHE A 260 7.93 -3.45 -3.79
N THR A 261 8.35 -2.32 -4.35
CA THR A 261 9.71 -1.79 -4.20
C THR A 261 9.66 -0.63 -3.20
N ILE A 262 10.65 -0.52 -2.35
CA ILE A 262 10.77 0.65 -1.46
C ILE A 262 11.23 1.84 -2.28
N HIS A 263 10.49 2.96 -2.16
CA HIS A 263 10.91 4.20 -2.80
C HIS A 263 11.98 4.88 -1.95
N ASP A 264 13.22 4.90 -2.45
CA ASP A 264 14.33 5.63 -1.82
C ASP A 264 14.37 7.05 -2.40
N THR A 265 13.91 8.02 -1.63
CA THR A 265 14.22 9.43 -1.91
C THR A 265 15.72 9.64 -1.65
N LYS A 266 16.52 9.63 -2.71
CA LYS A 266 17.91 10.07 -2.65
C LYS A 266 18.00 11.58 -2.46
#